data_12da5c91578f1f0d19941cf2db29e5c9
#
_entry.id   12da5c91578f1f0d19941cf2db29e5c9
#
_cell.length_a   1.000
_cell.length_b   1.000
_cell.length_c   1.000
_cell.angle_alpha   90.00
_cell.angle_beta   90.00
_cell.angle_gamma   90.00
#
_symmetry.space_group_name_H-M   'P 1'
#
loop_
_entity.id
_entity.type
_entity.pdbx_description
1 polymer ?
#
loop_
_entity_poly.entity_id
_entity_poly.type
_entity_poly.pdbx_seq_one_letter_code
_entity_poly.pdbx_strand_id
1 'polypeptide(L)'
;MQTRKATMKDAEALLSLYEDLGYPTTASKLSRRLEMILSQPHYGCLLAERNGEILGFLGYAKLFFFEADGSYYRILALSVAKETRRQGIASRLIDELKKQAVKEGVEALALNSGLTAERNAAHQFYQAVGFEKVTAGFALHLKTQHK
;
A
#
# COMPACT_ATOMS: atom_id res chain seq x y z
N MET A 1 -8.39 14.06 10.39
CA MET A 1 -7.93 12.77 9.85
C MET A 1 -6.66 12.34 10.55
N GLN A 2 -6.59 11.08 10.94
CA GLN A 2 -5.38 10.56 11.56
C GLN A 2 -4.99 9.25 10.89
N THR A 3 -3.71 8.89 11.06
CA THR A 3 -3.18 7.64 10.53
C THR A 3 -2.86 6.71 11.69
N ARG A 4 -3.00 5.42 11.46
CA ARG A 4 -2.66 4.40 12.45
C ARG A 4 -2.36 3.08 11.77
N LYS A 5 -1.79 2.14 12.50
CA LYS A 5 -1.56 0.81 11.98
C LYS A 5 -2.84 -0.01 12.00
N ALA A 6 -3.01 -0.86 10.99
CA ALA A 6 -4.15 -1.76 10.91
C ALA A 6 -4.02 -2.89 11.91
N THR A 7 -5.16 -3.38 12.36
CA THR A 7 -5.26 -4.58 13.18
C THR A 7 -6.23 -5.55 12.52
N MET A 8 -6.34 -6.74 13.07
CA MET A 8 -7.27 -7.75 12.56
C MET A 8 -8.72 -7.28 12.60
N LYS A 9 -9.03 -6.35 13.48
CA LYS A 9 -10.40 -5.82 13.61
C LYS A 9 -10.81 -4.97 12.42
N ASP A 10 -9.85 -4.56 11.60
CA ASP A 10 -10.11 -3.66 10.47
C ASP A 10 -10.48 -4.39 9.18
N ALA A 11 -10.46 -5.73 9.16
CA ALA A 11 -10.66 -6.49 7.94
C ALA A 11 -11.96 -6.14 7.22
N GLU A 12 -13.07 -6.09 7.95
CA GLU A 12 -14.37 -5.82 7.34
C GLU A 12 -14.43 -4.41 6.75
N ALA A 13 -13.87 -3.44 7.46
CA ALA A 13 -13.86 -2.06 6.99
C ALA A 13 -13.00 -1.87 5.74
N LEU A 14 -12.08 -2.78 5.46
CA LEU A 14 -11.22 -2.68 4.30
C LEU A 14 -11.81 -3.27 3.03
N LEU A 15 -12.92 -3.99 3.12
CA LEU A 15 -13.50 -4.66 1.96
C LEU A 15 -13.82 -3.71 0.82
N SER A 16 -14.42 -2.57 1.11
CA SER A 16 -14.76 -1.60 0.06
C SER A 16 -13.52 -1.03 -0.60
N LEU A 17 -12.44 -0.86 0.16
CA LEU A 17 -11.19 -0.36 -0.38
C LEU A 17 -10.52 -1.38 -1.29
N TYR A 18 -10.65 -2.67 -0.98
CA TYR A 18 -10.16 -3.73 -1.86
C TYR A 18 -10.96 -3.76 -3.16
N GLU A 19 -12.27 -3.54 -3.07
CA GLU A 19 -13.11 -3.44 -4.26
C GLU A 19 -12.68 -2.25 -5.12
N ASP A 20 -12.45 -1.10 -4.49
CA ASP A 20 -12.00 0.10 -5.20
C ASP A 20 -10.61 -0.10 -5.83
N LEU A 21 -9.79 -0.94 -5.23
CA LEU A 21 -8.47 -1.25 -5.77
C LEU A 21 -8.54 -2.19 -6.97
N GLY A 22 -9.66 -2.88 -7.17
CA GLY A 22 -9.85 -3.80 -8.26
C GLY A 22 -9.68 -5.27 -7.89
N TYR A 23 -9.64 -5.57 -6.59
CA TYR A 23 -9.45 -6.93 -6.09
C TYR A 23 -10.50 -7.27 -5.04
N PRO A 24 -11.78 -7.36 -5.44
CA PRO A 24 -12.85 -7.64 -4.48
C PRO A 24 -12.62 -9.00 -3.80
N THR A 25 -13.02 -9.08 -2.54
CA THR A 25 -12.84 -10.28 -1.75
C THR A 25 -13.96 -10.36 -0.71
N THR A 26 -13.92 -11.38 0.15
CA THR A 26 -14.88 -11.55 1.22
C THR A 26 -14.25 -11.28 2.57
N ALA A 27 -15.07 -11.03 3.57
CA ALA A 27 -14.58 -10.76 4.92
C ALA A 27 -13.74 -11.91 5.45
N SER A 28 -14.16 -13.16 5.25
CA SER A 28 -13.43 -14.30 5.77
C SER A 28 -12.09 -14.49 5.07
N LYS A 29 -12.05 -14.29 3.75
CA LYS A 29 -10.78 -14.39 3.00
C LYS A 29 -9.83 -13.28 3.40
N LEU A 30 -10.33 -12.06 3.53
CA LEU A 30 -9.48 -10.94 3.90
C LEU A 30 -8.96 -11.07 5.32
N SER A 31 -9.78 -11.53 6.25
CA SER A 31 -9.33 -11.77 7.62
C SER A 31 -8.16 -12.76 7.66
N ARG A 32 -8.25 -13.86 6.92
CA ARG A 32 -7.16 -14.84 6.88
C ARG A 32 -5.91 -14.26 6.25
N ARG A 33 -6.10 -13.47 5.19
CA ARG A 33 -4.99 -12.83 4.49
C ARG A 33 -4.28 -11.84 5.40
N LEU A 34 -5.03 -11.00 6.10
CA LEU A 34 -4.45 -10.02 7.02
C LEU A 34 -3.77 -10.69 8.20
N GLU A 35 -4.34 -11.78 8.71
CA GLU A 35 -3.70 -12.51 9.77
C GLU A 35 -2.31 -12.98 9.37
N MET A 36 -2.20 -13.54 8.17
CA MET A 36 -0.91 -13.98 7.63
C MET A 36 0.05 -12.79 7.46
N ILE A 37 -0.42 -11.72 6.84
CA ILE A 37 0.43 -10.57 6.54
C ILE A 37 0.90 -9.88 7.81
N LEU A 38 -0.03 -9.58 8.72
CA LEU A 38 0.30 -8.82 9.92
C LEU A 38 1.11 -9.62 10.94
N SER A 39 1.18 -10.94 10.78
CA SER A 39 2.04 -11.77 11.62
C SER A 39 3.50 -11.72 11.18
N GLN A 40 3.79 -11.20 9.99
CA GLN A 40 5.16 -11.11 9.48
C GLN A 40 5.84 -9.85 10.02
N PRO A 41 7.06 -9.96 10.57
CA PRO A 41 7.69 -8.82 11.24
C PRO A 41 8.03 -7.65 10.32
N HIS A 42 8.21 -7.90 9.02
CA HIS A 42 8.59 -6.85 8.08
C HIS A 42 7.43 -6.31 7.24
N TYR A 43 6.23 -6.80 7.47
CA TYR A 43 5.05 -6.30 6.78
C TYR A 43 4.29 -5.34 7.67
N GLY A 44 3.61 -4.39 7.06
CA GLY A 44 2.74 -3.49 7.81
C GLY A 44 1.65 -2.91 6.92
N CYS A 45 0.69 -2.30 7.59
CA CYS A 45 -0.43 -1.66 6.92
C CYS A 45 -0.80 -0.41 7.70
N LEU A 46 -0.80 0.73 7.02
CA LEU A 46 -1.22 2.01 7.59
C LEU A 46 -2.62 2.34 7.11
N LEU A 47 -3.42 2.88 8.00
CA LEU A 47 -4.78 3.31 7.68
C LEU A 47 -4.91 4.81 7.87
N ALA A 48 -5.72 5.44 7.04
CA ALA A 48 -6.17 6.81 7.24
C ALA A 48 -7.61 6.76 7.72
N GLU A 49 -7.88 7.40 8.84
CA GLU A 49 -9.16 7.31 9.53
C GLU A 49 -9.70 8.70 9.86
N ARG A 50 -10.99 8.90 9.67
CA ARG A 50 -11.68 10.14 10.03
C ARG A 50 -13.00 9.77 10.67
N ASN A 51 -13.20 10.20 11.93
CA ASN A 51 -14.45 9.95 12.68
C ASN A 51 -14.83 8.48 12.68
N GLY A 52 -13.84 7.59 12.85
CA GLY A 52 -14.07 6.15 12.92
C GLY A 52 -14.24 5.47 11.57
N GLU A 53 -14.19 6.21 10.47
CA GLU A 53 -14.31 5.65 9.13
C GLU A 53 -12.94 5.53 8.48
N ILE A 54 -12.65 4.36 7.89
CA ILE A 54 -11.40 4.11 7.19
C ILE A 54 -11.51 4.65 5.77
N LEU A 55 -10.68 5.62 5.43
CA LEU A 55 -10.72 6.30 4.13
C LEU A 55 -9.66 5.81 3.16
N GLY A 56 -8.65 5.10 3.64
CA GLY A 56 -7.61 4.59 2.78
C GLY A 56 -6.66 3.70 3.54
N PHE A 57 -5.87 2.91 2.79
CA PHE A 57 -4.84 2.07 3.41
C PHE A 57 -3.61 2.01 2.52
N LEU A 58 -2.47 1.75 3.16
CA LEU A 58 -1.19 1.56 2.49
C LEU A 58 -0.52 0.32 3.09
N GLY A 59 -0.38 -0.72 2.26
CA GLY A 59 0.32 -1.93 2.68
C GLY A 59 1.75 -1.88 2.20
N TYR A 60 2.69 -2.30 3.03
CA TYR A 60 4.11 -2.22 2.71
C TYR A 60 4.89 -3.38 3.31
N ALA A 61 6.08 -3.58 2.79
CA ALA A 61 7.04 -4.55 3.35
C ALA A 61 8.42 -3.93 3.38
N LYS A 62 9.19 -4.26 4.41
CA LYS A 62 10.58 -3.84 4.51
C LYS A 62 11.47 -4.90 3.86
N LEU A 63 12.28 -4.47 2.92
CA LEU A 63 13.17 -5.36 2.18
C LEU A 63 14.60 -4.85 2.28
N PHE A 64 15.56 -5.75 2.10
CA PHE A 64 16.97 -5.40 2.11
C PHE A 64 17.53 -5.44 0.71
N PHE A 65 18.49 -4.54 0.44
CA PHE A 65 19.15 -4.53 -0.86
C PHE A 65 20.09 -5.73 -0.99
N PHE A 66 20.13 -6.32 -2.17
CA PHE A 66 21.14 -7.33 -2.47
C PHE A 66 22.45 -6.67 -2.92
N GLU A 67 22.34 -5.50 -3.55
CA GLU A 67 23.48 -4.82 -4.18
C GLU A 67 24.18 -3.83 -3.26
N ALA A 68 23.64 -3.58 -2.06
CA ALA A 68 24.19 -2.57 -1.15
C ALA A 68 23.72 -2.86 0.28
N ASP A 69 24.34 -2.18 1.23
CA ASP A 69 23.85 -2.22 2.61
C ASP A 69 22.58 -1.40 2.70
N GLY A 70 21.71 -1.79 3.63
CA GLY A 70 20.52 -1.01 3.92
C GLY A 70 19.23 -1.67 3.49
N SER A 71 18.14 -0.93 3.67
CA SER A 71 16.80 -1.44 3.46
C SER A 71 15.91 -0.38 2.83
N TYR A 72 14.76 -0.84 2.32
CA TYR A 72 13.76 0.05 1.75
C TYR A 72 12.38 -0.52 2.04
N TYR A 73 11.37 0.35 2.00
CA TYR A 73 9.99 -0.09 2.05
C TYR A 73 9.45 -0.20 0.62
N ARG A 74 8.86 -1.35 0.32
CA ARG A 74 8.11 -1.51 -0.92
C ARG A 74 6.64 -1.35 -0.60
N ILE A 75 6.00 -0.39 -1.27
CA ILE A 75 4.56 -0.21 -1.14
C ILE A 75 3.89 -1.26 -2.02
N LEU A 76 3.11 -2.12 -1.39
CA LEU A 76 2.47 -3.26 -2.06
C LEU A 76 1.04 -2.97 -2.46
N ALA A 77 0.38 -2.06 -1.74
CA ALA A 77 -1.00 -1.68 -2.04
C ALA A 77 -1.24 -0.28 -1.49
N LEU A 78 -1.99 0.50 -2.23
CA LEU A 78 -2.39 1.85 -1.81
C LEU A 78 -3.77 2.10 -2.39
N SER A 79 -4.77 2.25 -1.55
CA SER A 79 -6.13 2.45 -1.98
C SER A 79 -6.80 3.53 -1.14
N VAL A 80 -7.56 4.40 -1.80
CA VAL A 80 -8.32 5.47 -1.16
C VAL A 80 -9.77 5.33 -1.60
N ALA A 81 -10.69 5.48 -0.66
CA ALA A 81 -12.12 5.41 -0.94
C ALA A 81 -12.49 6.41 -2.05
N LYS A 82 -13.28 5.95 -3.01
CA LYS A 82 -13.62 6.75 -4.19
C LYS A 82 -14.21 8.10 -3.83
N GLU A 83 -15.05 8.16 -2.80
CA GLU A 83 -15.74 9.38 -2.39
C GLU A 83 -14.82 10.41 -1.78
N THR A 84 -13.62 10.00 -1.36
CA THR A 84 -12.68 10.89 -0.69
C THR A 84 -11.39 11.12 -1.47
N ARG A 85 -11.35 10.73 -2.73
CA ARG A 85 -10.18 10.97 -3.58
C ARG A 85 -9.97 12.47 -3.77
N ARG A 86 -8.72 12.86 -4.01
CA ARG A 86 -8.30 14.26 -4.19
C ARG A 86 -8.39 15.07 -2.91
N GLN A 87 -8.45 14.41 -1.75
CA GLN A 87 -8.42 15.08 -0.45
C GLN A 87 -7.09 14.92 0.27
N GLY A 88 -6.06 14.46 -0.44
CA GLY A 88 -4.73 14.33 0.12
C GLY A 88 -4.51 13.10 1.00
N ILE A 89 -5.42 12.13 0.95
CA ILE A 89 -5.34 10.95 1.80
C ILE A 89 -4.15 10.07 1.44
N ALA A 90 -3.94 9.83 0.15
CA ALA A 90 -2.80 9.02 -0.28
C ALA A 90 -1.48 9.70 0.08
N SER A 91 -1.38 11.02 -0.12
CA SER A 91 -0.20 11.79 0.28
C SER A 91 0.06 11.68 1.76
N ARG A 92 -1.00 11.73 2.58
CA ARG A 92 -0.86 11.63 4.03
C ARG A 92 -0.31 10.26 4.43
N LEU A 93 -0.80 9.19 3.77
CA LEU A 93 -0.32 7.85 4.05
C LEU A 93 1.16 7.70 3.66
N ILE A 94 1.53 8.22 2.50
CA ILE A 94 2.92 8.17 2.05
C ILE A 94 3.82 8.99 2.98
N ASP A 95 3.37 10.16 3.40
CA ASP A 95 4.13 10.98 4.33
C ASP A 95 4.36 10.27 5.65
N GLU A 96 3.35 9.56 6.13
CA GLU A 96 3.49 8.80 7.36
C GLU A 96 4.50 7.68 7.22
N LEU A 97 4.50 7.00 6.07
CA LEU A 97 5.50 5.95 5.79
C LEU A 97 6.90 6.54 5.68
N LYS A 98 7.03 7.72 5.07
CA LYS A 98 8.32 8.42 5.01
C LYS A 98 8.87 8.72 6.40
N LYS A 99 8.01 9.19 7.30
CA LYS A 99 8.43 9.49 8.67
C LYS A 99 8.91 8.22 9.38
N GLN A 100 8.19 7.13 9.17
CA GLN A 100 8.57 5.86 9.75
C GLN A 100 9.91 5.39 9.18
N ALA A 101 10.12 5.56 7.88
CA ALA A 101 11.37 5.19 7.22
C ALA A 101 12.56 5.94 7.80
N VAL A 102 12.42 7.25 7.97
CA VAL A 102 13.49 8.07 8.54
C VAL A 102 13.80 7.61 9.96
N LYS A 103 12.76 7.36 10.75
CA LYS A 103 12.92 6.94 12.13
C LYS A 103 13.63 5.59 12.25
N GLU A 104 13.37 4.67 11.33
CA GLU A 104 13.94 3.32 11.36
C GLU A 104 15.21 3.17 10.53
N GLY A 105 15.67 4.24 9.91
CA GLY A 105 16.87 4.15 9.07
C GLY A 105 16.65 3.44 7.75
N VAL A 106 15.42 3.41 7.27
CA VAL A 106 15.07 2.85 5.96
C VAL A 106 15.36 3.91 4.91
N GLU A 107 16.03 3.52 3.83
CA GLU A 107 16.64 4.49 2.92
C GLU A 107 15.76 4.93 1.75
N ALA A 108 14.73 4.15 1.39
CA ALA A 108 13.92 4.49 0.22
C ALA A 108 12.53 3.89 0.33
N LEU A 109 11.63 4.45 -0.46
CA LEU A 109 10.31 3.87 -0.72
C LEU A 109 10.28 3.51 -2.20
N ALA A 110 9.71 2.35 -2.52
CA ALA A 110 9.59 1.89 -3.89
C ALA A 110 8.19 1.33 -4.11
N LEU A 111 7.72 1.41 -5.34
CA LEU A 111 6.46 0.79 -5.71
C LEU A 111 6.46 0.44 -7.19
N ASN A 112 5.58 -0.48 -7.57
CA ASN A 112 5.30 -0.78 -8.97
C ASN A 112 3.89 -0.31 -9.29
N SER A 113 3.71 0.20 -10.51
CA SER A 113 2.40 0.58 -11.01
C SER A 113 2.26 0.03 -12.42
N GLY A 114 1.06 -0.43 -12.78
CA GLY A 114 0.82 -0.98 -14.10
C GLY A 114 1.06 0.04 -15.21
N LEU A 115 1.29 -0.45 -16.42
CA LEU A 115 1.60 0.40 -17.57
C LEU A 115 0.39 0.73 -18.44
N THR A 116 -0.82 0.39 -18.00
CA THR A 116 -2.03 0.67 -18.78
C THR A 116 -2.37 2.16 -18.74
N ALA A 117 -3.19 2.59 -19.71
CA ALA A 117 -3.65 3.97 -19.76
C ALA A 117 -4.41 4.36 -18.48
N GLU A 118 -5.10 3.41 -17.88
CA GLU A 118 -5.85 3.65 -16.65
C GLU A 118 -4.96 4.02 -15.47
N ARG A 119 -3.65 3.70 -15.56
CA ARG A 119 -2.70 3.99 -14.51
C ARG A 119 -1.95 5.31 -14.71
N ASN A 120 -2.23 6.03 -15.80
CA ASN A 120 -1.52 7.29 -16.07
C ASN A 120 -1.72 8.32 -14.95
N ALA A 121 -2.93 8.43 -14.43
CA ALA A 121 -3.19 9.37 -13.34
C ALA A 121 -2.42 8.98 -12.07
N ALA A 122 -2.31 7.67 -11.80
CA ALA A 122 -1.53 7.20 -10.66
C ALA A 122 -0.04 7.50 -10.86
N HIS A 123 0.49 7.31 -12.08
CA HIS A 123 1.88 7.63 -12.38
C HIS A 123 2.16 9.11 -12.14
N GLN A 124 1.25 9.97 -12.59
CA GLN A 124 1.39 11.41 -12.38
C GLN A 124 1.40 11.76 -10.89
N PHE A 125 0.51 11.12 -10.12
CA PHE A 125 0.46 11.33 -8.69
C PHE A 125 1.78 10.93 -8.03
N TYR A 126 2.30 9.74 -8.36
CA TYR A 126 3.54 9.27 -7.74
C TYR A 126 4.71 10.19 -8.06
N GLN A 127 4.80 10.65 -9.29
CA GLN A 127 5.85 11.59 -9.67
C GLN A 127 5.70 12.92 -8.96
N ALA A 128 4.45 13.38 -8.79
CA ALA A 128 4.19 14.65 -8.10
C ALA A 128 4.60 14.61 -6.62
N VAL A 129 4.53 13.44 -5.97
CA VAL A 129 4.95 13.33 -4.57
C VAL A 129 6.41 12.88 -4.44
N GLY A 130 7.17 12.84 -5.53
CA GLY A 130 8.61 12.69 -5.47
C GLY A 130 9.17 11.35 -5.93
N PHE A 131 8.33 10.43 -6.41
CA PHE A 131 8.83 9.17 -6.96
C PHE A 131 9.36 9.36 -8.36
N GLU A 132 10.48 8.71 -8.65
CA GLU A 132 11.05 8.67 -10.00
C GLU A 132 10.71 7.32 -10.63
N LYS A 133 10.38 7.33 -11.91
CA LYS A 133 10.13 6.10 -12.64
C LYS A 133 11.46 5.56 -13.15
N VAL A 134 12.03 4.60 -12.40
CA VAL A 134 13.39 4.13 -12.66
C VAL A 134 13.47 2.69 -13.18
N THR A 135 12.41 1.92 -13.07
CA THR A 135 12.42 0.50 -13.47
C THR A 135 11.13 0.11 -14.16
N ALA A 136 11.18 -1.03 -14.87
CA ALA A 136 10.00 -1.72 -15.36
C ALA A 136 9.87 -3.02 -14.59
N GLY A 137 8.64 -3.41 -14.28
CA GLY A 137 8.37 -4.65 -13.57
C GLY A 137 8.07 -5.78 -14.55
N PHE A 138 8.55 -6.98 -14.22
CA PHE A 138 8.24 -8.18 -15.00
C PHE A 138 7.71 -9.24 -14.05
N ALA A 139 6.74 -10.03 -14.52
CA ALA A 139 6.18 -11.10 -13.72
C ALA A 139 6.11 -12.38 -14.54
N LEU A 140 6.42 -13.50 -13.91
CA LEU A 140 6.26 -14.82 -14.50
C LEU A 140 5.38 -15.62 -13.55
N HIS A 141 4.18 -15.99 -14.01
CA HIS A 141 3.25 -16.72 -13.19
C HIS A 141 3.55 -18.21 -13.29
N LEU A 142 3.71 -18.88 -12.14
CA LEU A 142 4.09 -20.27 -12.07
C LEU A 142 2.91 -21.20 -11.96
N LYS A 143 1.71 -20.65 -11.72
CA LYS A 143 0.46 -21.43 -11.65
C LYS A 143 -0.57 -20.75 -12.53
N THR A 144 -1.58 -21.53 -12.98
CA THR A 144 -2.73 -20.94 -13.63
C THR A 144 -3.35 -19.95 -12.67
N GLN A 145 -3.43 -18.69 -13.09
CA GLN A 145 -3.84 -17.61 -12.19
C GLN A 145 -5.33 -17.41 -12.20
N HIS A 146 -5.85 -17.13 -11.01
CA HIS A 146 -7.24 -16.74 -10.83
C HIS A 146 -7.32 -15.87 -9.60
N LYS A 147 -8.36 -15.12 -9.51
CA LYS A 147 -8.49 -14.15 -8.43
C LYS A 147 -9.54 -14.53 -7.45
#